data_a353f3a7e66dd86ca506ac4fee6ffebd
#
_entry.id   a353f3a7e66dd86ca506ac4fee6ffebd
#
_cell.length_a   1.000
_cell.length_b   1.000
_cell.length_c   1.000
_cell.angle_alpha   90.00
_cell.angle_beta   90.00
_cell.angle_gamma   90.00
#
_symmetry.space_group_name_H-M   'P 1'
#
loop_
_entity.id
_entity.type
_entity.pdbx_description
1 polymer ?
#
loop_
_entity_poly.entity_id
_entity_poly.type
_entity_poly.pdbx_seq_one_letter_code
_entity_poly.pdbx_strand_id
1 'polypeptide(L)'
;MTNPDLDIAIFVPDYCAAEPEAPEKGMWRANYPSGSAIHPPFFPVVADGVLRDIAIFSPDIKTKTGIGMGSTRAEVLAAYPGGFASQVDNAPYSTVYVVAGTTGRLLIEVRSDDTEYWNASERGIVNVLTVIAADVTPFAVSGSDNYYWGVCVGP
;
A
#
# COMPACT_ATOMS: atom_id res chain seq x y z
N MET A 1 0.75 14.68 -17.15
CA MET A 1 -0.72 14.57 -17.06
C MET A 1 -1.13 15.21 -15.75
N THR A 2 -1.64 16.41 -15.77
CA THR A 2 -2.30 17.00 -14.61
C THR A 2 -3.62 16.28 -14.48
N ASN A 3 -3.72 15.35 -13.56
CA ASN A 3 -5.01 14.79 -13.20
C ASN A 3 -5.63 15.73 -12.16
N PRO A 4 -6.59 16.59 -12.53
CA PRO A 4 -7.20 17.56 -11.63
C PRO A 4 -8.03 16.92 -10.52
N ASP A 5 -8.29 15.62 -10.61
CA ASP A 5 -9.10 14.90 -9.63
C ASP A 5 -8.28 14.24 -8.51
N LEU A 6 -6.95 14.40 -8.51
CA LEU A 6 -6.09 13.91 -7.43
C LEU A 6 -5.72 15.05 -6.45
N ASP A 7 -6.69 15.76 -5.91
CA ASP A 7 -6.48 16.65 -4.75
C ASP A 7 -5.89 15.91 -3.53
N ILE A 8 -5.86 14.57 -3.59
CA ILE A 8 -5.34 13.71 -2.53
C ILE A 8 -3.83 13.49 -2.60
N ALA A 9 -3.18 13.78 -3.74
CA ALA A 9 -1.74 13.59 -3.90
C ALA A 9 -1.09 14.79 -4.59
N ILE A 10 0.10 15.14 -4.14
CA ILE A 10 0.93 16.20 -4.74
C ILE A 10 2.25 15.60 -5.20
N PHE A 11 2.75 16.08 -6.33
CA PHE A 11 4.09 15.77 -6.81
C PHE A 11 5.10 16.74 -6.19
N VAL A 12 6.19 16.20 -5.62
CA VAL A 12 7.29 16.98 -5.03
C VAL A 12 8.53 16.78 -5.91
N PRO A 13 8.86 17.73 -6.78
CA PRO A 13 9.88 17.54 -7.82
C PRO A 13 11.29 17.32 -7.27
N ASP A 14 11.66 17.98 -6.19
CA ASP A 14 13.04 17.96 -5.69
C ASP A 14 13.30 16.90 -4.61
N TYR A 15 12.35 15.99 -4.37
CA TYR A 15 12.49 14.99 -3.31
C TYR A 15 13.67 14.03 -3.56
N CYS A 16 14.03 13.82 -4.82
CA CYS A 16 15.09 12.92 -5.26
C CYS A 16 16.35 13.65 -5.72
N ALA A 17 16.50 14.90 -5.36
CA ALA A 17 17.66 15.74 -5.72
C ALA A 17 19.01 15.20 -5.20
N ALA A 18 19.00 14.20 -4.33
CA ALA A 18 20.21 13.49 -3.91
C ALA A 18 20.72 12.47 -4.95
N GLU A 19 19.91 12.17 -6.00
CA GLU A 19 20.33 11.33 -7.12
C GLU A 19 20.78 12.24 -8.28
N PRO A 20 22.08 12.47 -8.46
CA PRO A 20 22.59 13.43 -9.48
C PRO A 20 22.25 13.06 -10.93
N GLU A 21 21.81 11.82 -11.17
CA GLU A 21 21.49 11.31 -12.51
C GLU A 21 20.01 11.51 -12.91
N ALA A 22 19.18 12.04 -12.03
CA ALA A 22 17.75 12.19 -12.29
C ALA A 22 17.13 13.44 -11.63
N PRO A 23 17.59 14.65 -12.01
CA PRO A 23 17.16 15.90 -11.37
C PRO A 23 15.67 16.23 -11.59
N GLU A 24 15.00 15.59 -12.54
CA GLU A 24 13.57 15.76 -12.83
C GLU A 24 12.67 14.73 -12.14
N LYS A 25 13.27 13.80 -11.42
CA LYS A 25 12.52 12.81 -10.65
C LYS A 25 12.07 13.38 -9.32
N GLY A 26 10.82 13.14 -8.99
CA GLY A 26 10.23 13.54 -7.75
C GLY A 26 9.46 12.40 -7.10
N MET A 27 8.70 12.71 -6.09
CA MET A 27 7.84 11.75 -5.41
C MET A 27 6.40 12.25 -5.32
N TRP A 28 5.47 11.40 -5.65
CA TRP A 28 4.08 11.61 -5.30
C TRP A 28 3.86 11.35 -3.82
N ARG A 29 3.25 12.27 -3.13
CA ARG A 29 2.94 12.13 -1.70
C ARG A 29 1.50 12.51 -1.42
N ALA A 30 0.97 11.96 -0.34
CA ALA A 30 -0.37 12.29 0.12
C ALA A 30 -0.49 13.79 0.42
N ASN A 31 -1.50 14.42 -0.15
CA ASN A 31 -1.95 15.75 0.23
C ASN A 31 -3.01 15.63 1.35
N TYR A 32 -2.61 15.08 2.47
CA TYR A 32 -3.50 14.80 3.59
C TYR A 32 -2.92 15.45 4.86
N PRO A 33 -3.71 16.19 5.60
CA PRO A 33 -3.26 16.80 6.86
C PRO A 33 -3.06 15.71 7.92
N SER A 34 -1.93 15.01 7.85
CA SER A 34 -1.56 14.05 8.88
C SER A 34 -0.62 14.71 9.89
N GLY A 35 -0.83 14.44 11.15
CA GLY A 35 0.01 14.96 12.23
C GLY A 35 1.44 14.38 12.28
N SER A 36 1.84 13.54 11.33
CA SER A 36 3.16 12.94 11.26
C SER A 36 3.79 13.19 9.90
N ALA A 37 4.86 13.97 9.88
CA ALA A 37 5.70 14.18 8.69
C ALA A 37 6.49 12.92 8.29
N ILE A 38 6.54 11.89 9.15
CA ILE A 38 7.41 10.72 8.98
C ILE A 38 6.69 9.57 8.29
N HIS A 39 5.36 9.48 8.43
CA HIS A 39 4.56 8.42 7.82
C HIS A 39 3.29 9.01 7.22
N PRO A 40 3.26 9.32 5.94
CA PRO A 40 2.04 9.72 5.27
C PRO A 40 1.00 8.60 5.38
N PRO A 41 -0.30 8.94 5.45
CA PRO A 41 -1.37 7.96 5.63
C PRO A 41 -1.52 7.01 4.45
N PHE A 42 -1.02 7.39 3.27
CA PHE A 42 -0.96 6.57 2.08
C PHE A 42 0.17 7.01 1.15
N PHE A 43 0.63 6.09 0.30
CA PHE A 43 1.61 6.32 -0.75
C PHE A 43 1.03 5.97 -2.12
N PRO A 44 0.84 6.94 -3.01
CA PRO A 44 0.52 6.67 -4.40
C PRO A 44 1.80 6.33 -5.18
N VAL A 45 1.73 5.32 -6.02
CA VAL A 45 2.76 4.99 -7.00
C VAL A 45 2.25 5.33 -8.39
N VAL A 46 2.96 6.23 -9.05
CA VAL A 46 2.64 6.68 -10.41
C VAL A 46 3.78 6.27 -11.34
N ALA A 47 3.47 5.61 -12.43
CA ALA A 47 4.41 5.27 -13.48
C ALA A 47 3.84 5.73 -14.82
N ASP A 48 4.66 6.42 -15.62
CA ASP A 48 4.29 6.98 -16.92
C ASP A 48 3.01 7.86 -16.86
N GLY A 49 2.87 8.64 -15.79
CA GLY A 49 1.71 9.49 -15.55
C GLY A 49 0.41 8.74 -15.21
N VAL A 50 0.49 7.44 -14.91
CA VAL A 50 -0.65 6.60 -14.55
C VAL A 50 -0.51 6.12 -13.11
N LEU A 51 -1.56 6.31 -12.30
CA LEU A 51 -1.61 5.75 -10.96
C LEU A 51 -1.67 4.23 -11.05
N ARG A 52 -0.66 3.57 -10.49
CA ARG A 52 -0.50 2.11 -10.51
C ARG A 52 -1.02 1.46 -9.23
N ASP A 53 -0.66 2.05 -8.10
CA ASP A 53 -1.13 1.57 -6.82
C ASP A 53 -1.17 2.69 -5.76
N ILE A 54 -1.88 2.41 -4.67
CA ILE A 54 -1.93 3.24 -3.47
C ILE A 54 -1.78 2.32 -2.27
N ALA A 55 -0.69 2.43 -1.54
CA ALA A 55 -0.54 1.76 -0.26
C ALA A 55 -1.03 2.64 0.89
N ILE A 56 -1.74 2.04 1.83
CA ILE A 56 -2.40 2.70 2.94
C ILE A 56 -1.75 2.25 4.24
N PHE A 57 -1.22 3.20 4.99
CA PHE A 57 -0.52 2.98 6.27
C PHE A 57 -1.20 3.71 7.45
N SER A 58 -2.43 4.16 7.28
CA SER A 58 -3.21 4.80 8.34
C SER A 58 -4.25 3.86 8.94
N PRO A 59 -4.33 3.71 10.26
CA PRO A 59 -5.37 2.95 10.92
C PRO A 59 -6.77 3.58 10.77
N ASP A 60 -6.83 4.87 10.40
CA ASP A 60 -8.08 5.62 10.24
C ASP A 60 -8.77 5.32 8.90
N ILE A 61 -8.01 4.82 7.92
CA ILE A 61 -8.54 4.47 6.60
C ILE A 61 -8.94 3.00 6.61
N LYS A 62 -10.24 2.76 6.36
CA LYS A 62 -10.82 1.42 6.35
C LYS A 62 -11.62 1.16 5.09
N THR A 63 -11.72 -0.10 4.73
CA THR A 63 -12.62 -0.57 3.67
C THR A 63 -14.10 -0.37 4.07
N LYS A 64 -15.01 -0.50 3.11
CA LYS A 64 -16.46 -0.48 3.40
C LYS A 64 -16.89 -1.60 4.37
N THR A 65 -16.13 -2.69 4.44
CA THR A 65 -16.36 -3.80 5.35
C THR A 65 -15.71 -3.60 6.73
N GLY A 66 -15.08 -2.44 6.96
CA GLY A 66 -14.47 -2.09 8.23
C GLY A 66 -13.02 -2.57 8.41
N ILE A 67 -12.45 -3.25 7.43
CA ILE A 67 -11.06 -3.75 7.50
C ILE A 67 -10.08 -2.59 7.28
N GLY A 68 -9.08 -2.50 8.15
CA GLY A 68 -8.00 -1.53 8.11
C GLY A 68 -6.74 -2.09 8.76
N MET A 69 -5.70 -1.27 8.87
CA MET A 69 -4.50 -1.63 9.62
C MET A 69 -4.88 -2.00 11.06
N GLY A 70 -4.24 -3.06 11.58
CA GLY A 70 -4.52 -3.60 12.90
C GLY A 70 -5.72 -4.55 12.98
N SER A 71 -6.55 -4.68 11.92
CA SER A 71 -7.57 -5.72 11.86
C SER A 71 -6.93 -7.10 11.90
N THR A 72 -7.55 -8.03 12.61
CA THR A 72 -7.06 -9.41 12.72
C THR A 72 -7.34 -10.22 11.44
N ARG A 73 -6.59 -11.29 11.23
CA ARG A 73 -6.85 -12.28 10.17
C ARG A 73 -8.30 -12.80 10.22
N ALA A 74 -8.80 -13.08 11.42
CA ALA A 74 -10.17 -13.56 11.61
C ALA A 74 -11.22 -12.54 11.14
N GLU A 75 -11.01 -11.25 11.42
CA GLU A 75 -11.86 -10.17 10.94
C GLU A 75 -11.81 -10.04 9.43
N VAL A 76 -10.62 -10.17 8.82
CA VAL A 76 -10.45 -10.17 7.36
C VAL A 76 -11.25 -11.30 6.72
N LEU A 77 -11.11 -12.53 7.23
CA LEU A 77 -11.83 -13.69 6.70
C LEU A 77 -13.36 -13.55 6.87
N ALA A 78 -13.81 -13.02 7.99
CA ALA A 78 -15.23 -12.78 8.26
C ALA A 78 -15.84 -11.67 7.38
N ALA A 79 -15.04 -10.64 7.06
CA ALA A 79 -15.48 -9.51 6.23
C ALA A 79 -15.69 -9.88 4.74
N TYR A 80 -15.08 -10.97 4.30
CA TYR A 80 -15.16 -11.44 2.90
C TYR A 80 -15.63 -12.89 2.80
N PRO A 81 -16.90 -13.19 3.19
CA PRO A 81 -17.44 -14.54 3.24
C PRO A 81 -17.53 -15.20 1.86
N GLY A 82 -17.52 -14.42 0.78
CA GLY A 82 -17.45 -14.92 -0.61
C GLY A 82 -16.05 -15.38 -1.03
N GLY A 83 -15.06 -15.24 -0.15
CA GLY A 83 -13.67 -15.58 -0.42
C GLY A 83 -12.89 -14.49 -1.14
N PHE A 84 -11.69 -14.84 -1.55
CA PHE A 84 -10.73 -13.96 -2.21
C PHE A 84 -10.48 -14.43 -3.64
N ALA A 85 -10.15 -13.50 -4.54
CA ALA A 85 -9.82 -13.83 -5.93
C ALA A 85 -8.54 -14.67 -6.03
N SER A 86 -7.57 -14.37 -5.16
CA SER A 86 -6.34 -15.14 -4.99
C SER A 86 -5.67 -14.80 -3.65
N GLN A 87 -4.59 -15.53 -3.34
CA GLN A 87 -3.68 -15.22 -2.25
C GLN A 87 -2.26 -15.22 -2.76
N VAL A 88 -1.40 -14.36 -2.16
CA VAL A 88 0.05 -14.41 -2.35
C VAL A 88 0.65 -14.80 -1.01
N ASP A 89 1.36 -15.92 -0.99
CA ASP A 89 2.14 -16.34 0.16
C ASP A 89 3.51 -15.66 0.11
N ASN A 90 3.85 -14.95 1.16
CA ASN A 90 5.10 -14.22 1.32
C ASN A 90 5.81 -14.65 2.62
N ALA A 91 5.92 -15.96 2.80
CA ALA A 91 6.58 -16.51 3.98
C ALA A 91 8.07 -16.06 4.06
N PRO A 92 8.59 -15.76 5.27
CA PRO A 92 7.91 -15.89 6.57
C PRO A 92 7.16 -14.63 7.00
N TYR A 93 6.98 -13.63 6.15
CA TYR A 93 6.56 -12.29 6.53
C TYR A 93 5.03 -12.14 6.61
N SER A 94 4.32 -12.57 5.57
CA SER A 94 2.89 -12.23 5.44
C SER A 94 2.14 -13.16 4.50
N THR A 95 0.80 -13.02 4.51
CA THR A 95 -0.11 -13.53 3.49
C THR A 95 -0.90 -12.34 2.94
N VAL A 96 -0.98 -12.21 1.63
CA VAL A 96 -1.76 -11.17 0.95
C VAL A 96 -3.06 -11.78 0.42
N TYR A 97 -4.19 -11.29 0.90
CA TYR A 97 -5.52 -11.62 0.40
C TYR A 97 -5.92 -10.64 -0.69
N VAL A 98 -6.29 -11.14 -1.85
CA VAL A 98 -6.65 -10.33 -3.03
C VAL A 98 -8.15 -10.27 -3.19
N VAL A 99 -8.73 -9.08 -3.03
CA VAL A 99 -10.15 -8.83 -3.27
C VAL A 99 -10.33 -8.22 -4.65
N ALA A 100 -11.16 -8.84 -5.49
CA ALA A 100 -11.46 -8.31 -6.82
C ALA A 100 -12.36 -7.06 -6.72
N GLY A 101 -12.02 -6.05 -7.49
CA GLY A 101 -12.86 -4.88 -7.73
C GLY A 101 -13.22 -4.78 -9.22
N THR A 102 -14.03 -3.79 -9.58
CA THR A 102 -14.45 -3.57 -10.98
C THR A 102 -13.35 -2.98 -11.84
N THR A 103 -12.49 -2.13 -11.29
CA THR A 103 -11.44 -1.39 -12.01
C THR A 103 -10.04 -1.64 -11.47
N GLY A 104 -9.93 -2.43 -10.41
CA GLY A 104 -8.67 -2.75 -9.75
C GLY A 104 -8.86 -3.84 -8.72
N ARG A 105 -7.87 -4.02 -7.88
CA ARG A 105 -7.86 -5.01 -6.80
C ARG A 105 -7.44 -4.37 -5.49
N LEU A 106 -7.98 -4.88 -4.38
CA LEU A 106 -7.52 -4.56 -3.04
C LEU A 106 -6.66 -5.72 -2.54
N LEU A 107 -5.46 -5.41 -2.12
CA LEU A 107 -4.56 -6.31 -1.43
C LEU A 107 -4.67 -6.04 0.08
N ILE A 108 -4.95 -7.07 0.85
CA ILE A 108 -4.98 -7.01 2.32
C ILE A 108 -3.83 -7.86 2.82
N GLU A 109 -2.76 -7.22 3.24
CA GLU A 109 -1.57 -7.93 3.72
C GLU A 109 -1.65 -8.14 5.23
N VAL A 110 -1.68 -9.40 5.63
CA VAL A 110 -1.74 -9.84 7.03
C VAL A 110 -0.42 -10.47 7.41
N ARG A 111 0.20 -10.00 8.48
CA ARG A 111 1.44 -10.55 9.03
C ARG A 111 1.27 -12.02 9.38
N SER A 112 2.32 -12.81 9.18
CA SER A 112 2.32 -14.24 9.49
C SER A 112 2.12 -14.49 10.99
N ASP A 113 1.38 -15.54 11.30
CA ASP A 113 1.10 -15.94 12.70
C ASP A 113 2.25 -16.79 13.28
N ASP A 114 2.88 -17.61 12.44
CA ASP A 114 3.85 -18.64 12.84
C ASP A 114 5.29 -18.23 12.50
N THR A 115 5.68 -17.02 12.88
CA THR A 115 7.03 -16.53 12.61
C THR A 115 7.62 -15.82 13.82
N GLU A 116 8.95 -15.93 13.98
CA GLU A 116 9.70 -15.12 14.96
C GLU A 116 10.07 -13.72 14.42
N TYR A 117 9.79 -13.47 13.13
CA TYR A 117 10.07 -12.18 12.51
C TYR A 117 9.23 -11.05 13.11
N TRP A 118 7.97 -11.34 13.47
CA TRP A 118 7.07 -10.38 14.11
C TRP A 118 6.96 -10.63 15.61
N ASN A 119 6.88 -9.54 16.40
CA ASN A 119 6.52 -9.67 17.81
C ASN A 119 5.15 -10.32 17.96
N ALA A 120 4.91 -10.99 19.06
CA ALA A 120 3.66 -11.72 19.29
C ALA A 120 2.39 -10.85 19.14
N SER A 121 2.46 -9.57 19.54
CA SER A 121 1.36 -8.60 19.40
C SER A 121 1.14 -8.10 17.98
N GLU A 122 2.06 -8.38 17.07
CA GLU A 122 2.01 -7.93 15.68
C GLU A 122 1.57 -9.04 14.70
N ARG A 123 1.55 -10.29 15.17
CA ARG A 123 1.19 -11.46 14.35
C ARG A 123 -0.30 -11.49 14.04
N GLY A 124 -0.63 -11.98 12.86
CA GLY A 124 -2.00 -12.18 12.42
C GLY A 124 -2.83 -10.90 12.23
N ILE A 125 -2.19 -9.73 12.16
CA ILE A 125 -2.89 -8.47 11.95
C ILE A 125 -2.55 -7.86 10.57
N VAL A 126 -3.47 -7.06 10.06
CA VAL A 126 -3.28 -6.30 8.82
C VAL A 126 -2.17 -5.28 9.00
N ASN A 127 -1.15 -5.38 8.17
CA ASN A 127 0.01 -4.49 8.13
C ASN A 127 -0.19 -3.32 7.18
N VAL A 128 -0.74 -3.60 6.00
CA VAL A 128 -0.96 -2.62 4.95
C VAL A 128 -2.15 -3.03 4.10
N LEU A 129 -2.86 -2.05 3.57
CA LEU A 129 -3.82 -2.21 2.48
C LEU A 129 -3.22 -1.58 1.23
N THR A 130 -3.31 -2.26 0.09
CA THR A 130 -2.86 -1.69 -1.18
C THR A 130 -3.95 -1.81 -2.22
N VAL A 131 -4.32 -0.70 -2.84
CA VAL A 131 -5.20 -0.70 -4.01
C VAL A 131 -4.31 -0.70 -5.25
N ILE A 132 -4.49 -1.66 -6.14
CA ILE A 132 -3.69 -1.79 -7.36
C ILE A 132 -4.57 -1.69 -8.61
N ALA A 133 -4.02 -1.18 -9.70
CA ALA A 133 -4.67 -1.23 -11.01
C ALA A 133 -4.88 -2.69 -11.48
N ALA A 134 -5.84 -2.91 -12.37
CA ALA A 134 -6.24 -4.25 -12.78
C ALA A 134 -5.11 -5.05 -13.46
N ASP A 135 -4.19 -4.39 -14.12
CA ASP A 135 -3.04 -4.96 -14.83
C ASP A 135 -1.78 -5.12 -13.96
N VAL A 136 -1.79 -4.62 -12.72
CA VAL A 136 -0.68 -4.78 -11.77
C VAL A 136 -0.76 -6.17 -11.12
N THR A 137 0.29 -6.95 -11.20
CA THR A 137 0.37 -8.25 -10.52
C THR A 137 0.32 -8.06 -9.00
N PRO A 138 -0.53 -8.81 -8.26
CA PRO A 138 -0.54 -8.77 -6.81
C PRO A 138 0.83 -9.09 -6.20
N PHE A 139 1.19 -8.36 -5.17
CA PHE A 139 2.48 -8.45 -4.49
C PHE A 139 2.33 -8.28 -2.98
N ALA A 140 3.40 -8.57 -2.23
CA ALA A 140 3.53 -8.28 -0.82
C ALA A 140 4.48 -7.11 -0.59
N VAL A 141 4.23 -6.37 0.48
CA VAL A 141 5.06 -5.22 0.92
C VAL A 141 6.04 -5.63 2.01
N SER A 142 5.60 -6.48 2.95
CA SER A 142 6.44 -6.94 4.06
C SER A 142 7.64 -7.72 3.54
N GLY A 143 8.82 -7.44 4.09
CA GLY A 143 10.06 -8.09 3.70
C GLY A 143 10.69 -7.58 2.40
N SER A 144 10.06 -6.64 1.70
CA SER A 144 10.70 -5.96 0.58
C SER A 144 11.45 -4.74 1.07
N ASP A 145 12.76 -4.71 0.84
CA ASP A 145 13.63 -3.63 1.33
C ASP A 145 13.39 -2.28 0.64
N ASN A 146 12.61 -2.23 -0.46
CA ASN A 146 12.58 -1.07 -1.35
C ASN A 146 11.21 -0.59 -1.79
N TYR A 147 10.10 -1.17 -1.34
CA TYR A 147 8.83 -0.94 -2.02
C TYR A 147 8.25 0.48 -1.85
N TYR A 148 8.49 1.15 -0.71
CA TYR A 148 7.93 2.49 -0.43
C TYR A 148 8.95 3.54 0.01
N TRP A 149 10.22 3.19 0.06
CA TRP A 149 11.26 4.12 0.46
C TRP A 149 11.89 4.77 -0.78
N GLY A 150 11.17 5.73 -1.37
CA GLY A 150 11.78 6.62 -2.33
C GLY A 150 11.86 6.09 -3.77
N VAL A 151 10.78 5.54 -4.30
CA VAL A 151 10.69 5.37 -5.75
C VAL A 151 10.57 6.75 -6.37
N CYS A 152 11.69 7.24 -6.86
CA CYS A 152 11.76 8.48 -7.61
C CYS A 152 11.26 8.23 -9.02
N VAL A 153 10.15 8.87 -9.37
CA VAL A 153 9.50 8.76 -10.68
C VAL A 153 9.44 10.13 -11.36
N GLY A 154 9.37 10.15 -12.66
CA GLY A 154 9.08 11.36 -13.41
C GLY A 154 7.66 11.89 -13.13
N PRO A 155 7.40 13.16 -13.41
CA PRO A 155 6.09 13.77 -13.24
C PRO A 155 5.01 13.13 -14.14
#